data_6d9f974f5ecb894305d63e4d11ddb589
#
_entry.id   6d9f974f5ecb894305d63e4d11ddb589
#
_cell.length_a   1.000
_cell.length_b   1.000
_cell.length_c   1.000
_cell.angle_alpha   90.00
_cell.angle_beta   90.00
_cell.angle_gamma   90.00
#
_symmetry.space_group_name_H-M   'P 1'
#
loop_
_entity.id
_entity.type
_entity.pdbx_description
1 polymer ?
#
loop_
_entity_poly.entity_id
_entity_poly.type
_entity_poly.pdbx_seq_one_letter_code
_entity_poly.pdbx_strand_id
1 'polypeptide(L)'
;MSPSHASWLPDTRVNQRLSDARAVFPSFNVLGEELQPCSTDPLTGWFRDGCCNTDRNDTGLHTGCCLVTEEFLEFARQQGNDLITPVPEFNFPGMMLGDRWCVCAQNWQDATEAGVACPIVLEATHEETLQIVSLEILEQYTA
;
A
#
# COMPACT_ATOMS: atom_id res chain seq x y z
N MET A 1 -12.53 -18.73 0.98
CA MET A 1 -12.13 -17.43 0.52
C MET A 1 -12.42 -17.27 -0.95
N SER A 2 -12.83 -16.14 -1.32
CA SER A 2 -12.74 -15.92 -2.73
C SER A 2 -11.29 -15.71 -3.06
N PRO A 3 -10.65 -16.65 -3.69
CA PRO A 3 -9.25 -16.52 -4.02
C PRO A 3 -8.99 -15.38 -4.99
N SER A 4 -10.06 -14.91 -5.61
CA SER A 4 -9.92 -13.85 -6.60
C SER A 4 -9.93 -12.46 -5.98
N HIS A 5 -10.22 -12.33 -4.68
CA HIS A 5 -10.26 -11.01 -4.05
C HIS A 5 -8.88 -10.67 -3.46
N ALA A 6 -8.13 -9.86 -4.17
CA ALA A 6 -6.84 -9.38 -3.71
C ALA A 6 -7.02 -8.42 -2.54
N SER A 7 -6.07 -8.42 -1.61
CA SER A 7 -6.14 -7.59 -0.40
C SER A 7 -6.22 -6.10 -0.68
N TRP A 8 -5.72 -5.66 -1.84
CA TRP A 8 -5.70 -4.25 -2.22
C TRP A 8 -7.02 -3.76 -2.81
N LEU A 9 -7.98 -4.67 -3.11
CA LEU A 9 -9.27 -4.26 -3.64
C LEU A 9 -10.12 -3.60 -2.56
N PRO A 10 -10.85 -2.53 -2.90
CA PRO A 10 -11.65 -1.84 -1.90
C PRO A 10 -12.82 -2.68 -1.41
N ASP A 11 -13.14 -2.51 -0.13
CA ASP A 11 -14.35 -3.05 0.47
C ASP A 11 -15.40 -1.95 0.40
N THR A 12 -16.56 -2.24 -0.19
CA THR A 12 -17.64 -1.26 -0.34
C THR A 12 -18.12 -0.72 1.00
N ARG A 13 -18.06 -1.54 2.06
CA ARG A 13 -18.42 -1.07 3.40
C ARG A 13 -17.47 -0.01 3.90
N VAL A 14 -16.18 -0.16 3.58
CA VAL A 14 -15.17 0.84 3.93
C VAL A 14 -15.44 2.13 3.18
N ASN A 15 -15.78 2.04 1.90
CA ASN A 15 -16.06 3.20 1.09
C ASN A 15 -17.24 4.01 1.63
N GLN A 16 -18.26 3.33 2.18
CA GLN A 16 -19.41 4.03 2.76
C GLN A 16 -19.06 4.80 4.02
N ARG A 17 -18.00 4.39 4.73
CA ARG A 17 -17.57 5.05 5.96
C ARG A 17 -16.38 5.99 5.74
N LEU A 18 -16.06 6.25 4.50
CA LEU A 18 -14.88 7.04 4.16
C LEU A 18 -14.88 8.42 4.81
N SER A 19 -16.02 9.11 4.81
CA SER A 19 -16.11 10.44 5.38
C SER A 19 -15.87 10.41 6.90
N ASP A 20 -16.39 9.39 7.59
CA ASP A 20 -16.18 9.27 9.03
C ASP A 20 -14.72 8.94 9.35
N ALA A 21 -14.12 8.03 8.56
CA ALA A 21 -12.72 7.68 8.74
C ALA A 21 -11.80 8.89 8.54
N ARG A 22 -12.13 9.74 7.57
CA ARG A 22 -11.33 10.94 7.31
C ARG A 22 -11.38 11.95 8.44
N ALA A 23 -12.43 11.93 9.26
CA ALA A 23 -12.56 12.86 10.36
C ALA A 23 -11.48 12.71 11.42
N VAL A 24 -10.77 11.59 11.45
CA VAL A 24 -9.72 11.34 12.44
C VAL A 24 -8.33 11.77 11.96
N PHE A 25 -8.24 12.23 10.72
CA PHE A 25 -6.95 12.71 10.22
C PHE A 25 -6.68 14.12 10.73
N PRO A 26 -5.44 14.56 10.84
CA PRO A 26 -4.28 14.14 10.07
C PRO A 26 -3.66 12.82 10.54
N SER A 27 -3.06 12.13 9.57
CA SER A 27 -2.26 10.96 9.81
C SER A 27 -0.78 11.33 9.71
N PHE A 28 0.08 10.50 10.28
CA PHE A 28 1.52 10.77 10.29
C PHE A 28 2.28 9.67 9.56
N ASN A 29 3.39 10.06 8.96
CA ASN A 29 4.28 9.13 8.28
C ASN A 29 5.29 8.53 9.27
N VAL A 30 6.12 7.62 8.76
CA VAL A 30 7.11 6.93 9.59
C VAL A 30 8.20 7.86 10.13
N LEU A 31 8.28 9.08 9.62
CA LEU A 31 9.24 10.09 10.11
C LEU A 31 8.64 10.98 11.18
N GLY A 32 7.36 10.76 11.55
CA GLY A 32 6.69 11.58 12.55
C GLY A 32 6.15 12.89 12.00
N GLU A 33 6.09 13.04 10.70
CA GLU A 33 5.56 14.22 10.01
C GLU A 33 4.19 13.91 9.43
N GLU A 34 3.48 14.93 8.94
CA GLU A 34 2.18 14.72 8.31
C GLU A 34 2.33 13.84 7.08
N LEU A 35 1.43 12.86 6.95
CA LEU A 35 1.47 11.90 5.84
C LEU A 35 1.25 12.60 4.50
N GLN A 36 2.18 12.40 3.57
CA GLN A 36 2.08 12.94 2.22
C GLN A 36 1.34 11.97 1.30
N PRO A 37 0.72 12.47 0.22
CA PRO A 37 0.07 11.59 -0.76
C PRO A 37 1.06 10.63 -1.41
N CYS A 38 0.59 9.42 -1.67
CA CYS A 38 1.38 8.41 -2.37
C CYS A 38 1.18 8.52 -3.88
N SER A 39 -0.05 8.40 -4.34
CA SER A 39 -0.36 8.56 -5.77
C SER A 39 -1.85 8.80 -5.99
N THR A 40 -2.14 9.66 -6.95
CA THR A 40 -3.51 9.85 -7.44
C THR A 40 -3.68 9.31 -8.86
N ASP A 41 -2.58 8.91 -9.52
CA ASP A 41 -2.61 8.33 -10.87
C ASP A 41 -1.45 7.33 -10.99
N PRO A 42 -1.69 6.06 -10.69
CA PRO A 42 -2.97 5.44 -10.30
C PRO A 42 -3.44 5.89 -8.90
N LEU A 43 -4.74 5.97 -8.73
CA LEU A 43 -5.30 6.31 -7.43
C LEU A 43 -5.14 5.14 -6.48
N THR A 44 -4.47 5.36 -5.37
CA THR A 44 -4.10 4.31 -4.42
C THR A 44 -4.65 4.59 -3.02
N GLY A 45 -4.37 3.66 -2.11
CA GLY A 45 -4.74 3.76 -0.71
C GLY A 45 -5.93 2.88 -0.37
N TRP A 46 -5.99 2.44 0.88
CA TRP A 46 -7.09 1.65 1.39
C TRP A 46 -8.43 2.37 1.17
N PHE A 47 -8.43 3.68 1.37
CA PHE A 47 -9.63 4.51 1.17
C PHE A 47 -9.72 5.10 -0.25
N ARG A 48 -8.79 4.84 -1.13
CA ARG A 48 -8.71 5.41 -2.47
C ARG A 48 -8.71 6.94 -2.45
N ASP A 49 -7.98 7.51 -1.50
CA ASP A 49 -7.82 8.96 -1.37
C ASP A 49 -6.42 9.43 -1.80
N GLY A 50 -5.61 8.54 -2.33
CA GLY A 50 -4.26 8.86 -2.77
C GLY A 50 -3.21 8.74 -1.69
N CYS A 51 -3.60 8.49 -0.45
CA CYS A 51 -2.70 8.39 0.69
C CYS A 51 -2.75 6.98 1.27
N CYS A 52 -1.64 6.55 1.87
CA CYS A 52 -1.55 5.24 2.50
C CYS A 52 -2.14 5.26 3.91
N ASN A 53 -3.35 5.80 4.03
CA ASN A 53 -4.10 5.82 5.27
C ASN A 53 -4.65 4.43 5.59
N THR A 54 -4.95 4.19 6.85
CA THR A 54 -5.42 2.90 7.30
C THR A 54 -6.41 3.06 8.44
N ASP A 55 -7.17 1.99 8.71
CA ASP A 55 -7.96 1.86 9.92
C ASP A 55 -7.97 0.39 10.32
N ARG A 56 -8.72 0.06 11.39
CA ARG A 56 -8.71 -1.31 11.91
C ARG A 56 -9.34 -2.34 10.97
N ASN A 57 -10.02 -1.92 9.92
CA ASN A 57 -10.57 -2.84 8.91
C ASN A 57 -9.53 -3.22 7.87
N ASP A 58 -8.45 -2.46 7.80
CA ASP A 58 -7.33 -2.74 6.91
C ASP A 58 -6.35 -3.68 7.60
N THR A 59 -6.73 -4.95 7.69
CA THR A 59 -5.92 -5.94 8.39
C THR A 59 -4.59 -6.20 7.72
N GLY A 60 -4.50 -5.94 6.42
CA GLY A 60 -3.26 -6.08 5.67
C GLY A 60 -2.31 -4.90 5.83
N LEU A 61 -2.75 -3.81 6.47
CA LEU A 61 -1.98 -2.58 6.63
C LEU A 61 -1.37 -2.13 5.31
N HIS A 62 -2.22 -1.64 4.40
CA HIS A 62 -1.77 -1.14 3.09
C HIS A 62 -1.18 0.25 3.25
N THR A 63 -0.06 0.33 3.95
CA THR A 63 0.47 1.56 4.51
C THR A 63 1.82 1.97 3.95
N GLY A 64 2.47 1.12 3.16
CA GLY A 64 3.77 1.43 2.59
C GLY A 64 3.65 1.96 1.18
N CYS A 65 4.07 3.21 0.95
CA CYS A 65 4.08 3.78 -0.39
C CYS A 65 5.36 3.39 -1.11
N CYS A 66 5.26 2.53 -2.13
CA CYS A 66 6.46 2.10 -2.84
C CYS A 66 6.40 2.38 -4.33
N LEU A 67 7.58 2.48 -4.92
CA LEU A 67 7.77 2.56 -6.38
C LEU A 67 7.89 1.14 -6.87
N VAL A 68 6.84 0.62 -7.53
CA VAL A 68 6.79 -0.79 -7.87
C VAL A 68 7.85 -1.17 -8.89
N THR A 69 8.45 -2.34 -8.68
CA THR A 69 9.44 -2.93 -9.56
C THR A 69 8.90 -4.23 -10.11
N GLU A 70 9.49 -4.68 -11.22
CA GLU A 70 9.09 -5.95 -11.84
C GLU A 70 9.23 -7.11 -10.85
N GLU A 71 10.35 -7.15 -10.13
CA GLU A 71 10.61 -8.23 -9.17
C GLU A 71 9.58 -8.24 -8.05
N PHE A 72 9.24 -7.06 -7.54
CA PHE A 72 8.23 -6.98 -6.48
C PHE A 72 6.84 -7.38 -6.99
N LEU A 73 6.47 -6.92 -8.19
CA LEU A 73 5.18 -7.26 -8.78
C LEU A 73 5.03 -8.77 -8.98
N GLU A 74 6.08 -9.41 -9.46
CA GLU A 74 6.07 -10.86 -9.67
C GLU A 74 6.01 -11.60 -8.34
N PHE A 75 6.77 -11.15 -7.33
CA PHE A 75 6.73 -11.73 -6.00
C PHE A 75 5.32 -11.62 -5.41
N ALA A 76 4.72 -10.43 -5.49
CA ALA A 76 3.37 -10.21 -4.96
C ALA A 76 2.36 -11.13 -5.66
N ARG A 77 2.48 -11.29 -6.97
CA ARG A 77 1.60 -12.18 -7.73
C ARG A 77 1.72 -13.63 -7.24
N GLN A 78 2.95 -14.09 -7.01
CA GLN A 78 3.20 -15.45 -6.51
C GLN A 78 2.64 -15.65 -5.11
N GLN A 79 2.56 -14.59 -4.32
CA GLN A 79 1.98 -14.63 -2.98
C GLN A 79 0.44 -14.50 -3.00
N GLY A 80 -0.16 -14.47 -4.17
CA GLY A 80 -1.60 -14.40 -4.32
C GLY A 80 -2.15 -12.97 -4.42
N ASN A 81 -1.29 -11.97 -4.48
CA ASN A 81 -1.69 -10.57 -4.59
C ASN A 81 -1.28 -10.04 -5.97
N ASP A 82 -2.15 -10.27 -6.95
CA ASP A 82 -1.86 -9.90 -8.34
C ASP A 82 -2.14 -8.41 -8.57
N LEU A 83 -1.07 -7.63 -8.69
CA LEU A 83 -1.14 -6.20 -8.98
C LEU A 83 -0.89 -5.91 -10.47
N ILE A 84 -0.66 -6.94 -11.27
CA ILE A 84 -0.30 -6.79 -12.69
C ILE A 84 -1.53 -6.83 -13.58
N THR A 85 -2.45 -7.76 -13.32
CA THR A 85 -3.61 -7.97 -14.18
C THR A 85 -4.65 -6.87 -13.97
N PRO A 86 -5.10 -6.19 -15.05
CA PRO A 86 -6.15 -5.19 -14.91
C PRO A 86 -7.45 -5.78 -14.38
N VAL A 87 -8.16 -4.99 -13.57
CA VAL A 87 -9.48 -5.35 -13.04
C VAL A 87 -10.44 -4.21 -13.37
N PRO A 88 -11.04 -4.22 -14.59
CA PRO A 88 -11.86 -3.10 -15.05
C PRO A 88 -13.05 -2.78 -14.15
N GLU A 89 -13.60 -3.79 -13.46
CA GLU A 89 -14.74 -3.60 -12.56
C GLU A 89 -14.41 -2.62 -11.43
N PHE A 90 -13.14 -2.48 -11.07
CA PHE A 90 -12.67 -1.60 -10.01
C PHE A 90 -11.85 -0.44 -10.54
N ASN A 91 -11.90 -0.20 -11.87
CA ASN A 91 -11.10 0.83 -12.52
C ASN A 91 -9.60 0.68 -12.22
N PHE A 92 -9.15 -0.55 -12.06
CA PHE A 92 -7.76 -0.84 -11.79
C PHE A 92 -7.05 -1.22 -13.09
N PRO A 93 -6.12 -0.40 -13.58
CA PRO A 93 -5.47 -0.66 -14.88
C PRO A 93 -4.30 -1.65 -14.81
N GLY A 94 -3.97 -2.17 -13.63
CA GLY A 94 -2.75 -2.92 -13.43
C GLY A 94 -1.57 -1.99 -13.17
N MET A 95 -0.63 -2.42 -12.36
CA MET A 95 0.55 -1.64 -12.04
C MET A 95 1.56 -1.70 -13.18
N MET A 96 2.22 -0.58 -13.43
CA MET A 96 3.34 -0.48 -14.35
C MET A 96 4.60 -0.11 -13.56
N LEU A 97 5.76 -0.42 -14.10
CA LEU A 97 7.03 -0.11 -13.45
C LEU A 97 7.11 1.38 -13.12
N GLY A 98 7.50 1.68 -11.90
CA GLY A 98 7.63 3.06 -11.44
C GLY A 98 6.35 3.68 -10.90
N ASP A 99 5.22 2.99 -11.00
CA ASP A 99 3.99 3.46 -10.34
C ASP A 99 4.18 3.45 -8.84
N ARG A 100 3.51 4.38 -8.15
CA ARG A 100 3.48 4.38 -6.69
C ARG A 100 2.21 3.70 -6.22
N TRP A 101 2.33 2.87 -5.21
CA TRP A 101 1.18 2.11 -4.69
C TRP A 101 1.33 1.89 -3.19
N CYS A 102 0.20 1.98 -2.48
CA CYS A 102 0.16 1.65 -1.06
C CYS A 102 0.07 0.14 -0.92
N VAL A 103 1.18 -0.49 -0.55
CA VAL A 103 1.27 -1.94 -0.48
C VAL A 103 1.08 -2.44 0.94
N CYS A 104 0.70 -3.71 1.05
CA CYS A 104 0.59 -4.40 2.33
C CYS A 104 1.96 -4.44 3.02
N ALA A 105 2.02 -3.96 4.26
CA ALA A 105 3.28 -3.89 4.99
C ALA A 105 3.93 -5.26 5.17
N GLN A 106 3.14 -6.29 5.48
CA GLN A 106 3.69 -7.64 5.63
C GLN A 106 4.22 -8.19 4.31
N ASN A 107 3.51 -7.94 3.22
CA ASN A 107 3.95 -8.38 1.90
C ASN A 107 5.28 -7.71 1.53
N TRP A 108 5.42 -6.43 1.86
CA TRP A 108 6.68 -5.72 1.62
C TRP A 108 7.81 -6.27 2.50
N GLN A 109 7.51 -6.58 3.77
CA GLN A 109 8.50 -7.20 4.66
C GLN A 109 8.94 -8.56 4.12
N ASP A 110 8.00 -9.38 3.66
CA ASP A 110 8.32 -10.67 3.07
C ASP A 110 9.21 -10.49 1.84
N ALA A 111 8.95 -9.44 1.07
CA ALA A 111 9.77 -9.14 -0.10
C ALA A 111 11.19 -8.73 0.28
N THR A 112 11.40 -8.04 1.41
CA THR A 112 12.77 -7.74 1.87
C THR A 112 13.53 -9.02 2.18
N GLU A 113 12.85 -9.97 2.80
CA GLU A 113 13.46 -11.27 3.15
C GLU A 113 13.79 -12.07 1.90
N ALA A 114 13.03 -11.90 0.84
CA ALA A 114 13.27 -12.55 -0.45
C ALA A 114 14.24 -11.77 -1.35
N GLY A 115 14.66 -10.57 -0.92
CA GLY A 115 15.59 -9.75 -1.70
C GLY A 115 14.97 -9.02 -2.88
N VAL A 116 13.64 -8.84 -2.88
CA VAL A 116 12.92 -8.25 -4.00
C VAL A 116 12.02 -7.08 -3.60
N ALA A 117 12.25 -6.46 -2.44
CA ALA A 117 11.46 -5.32 -2.00
C ALA A 117 11.66 -4.12 -2.93
N CYS A 118 10.58 -3.41 -3.19
CA CYS A 118 10.64 -2.20 -4.00
C CYS A 118 11.06 -1.00 -3.14
N PRO A 119 11.61 0.06 -3.78
CA PRO A 119 11.94 1.29 -3.05
C PRO A 119 10.70 1.88 -2.39
N ILE A 120 10.89 2.50 -1.23
CA ILE A 120 9.79 3.02 -0.44
C ILE A 120 9.92 4.54 -0.23
N VAL A 121 8.78 5.24 -0.26
CA VAL A 121 8.72 6.68 -0.06
C VAL A 121 8.33 6.93 1.39
N LEU A 122 9.29 7.29 2.22
CA LEU A 122 9.09 7.40 3.66
C LEU A 122 8.03 8.44 4.01
N GLU A 123 8.04 9.57 3.33
CA GLU A 123 7.12 10.69 3.61
C GLU A 123 5.67 10.32 3.34
N ALA A 124 5.44 9.33 2.48
CA ALA A 124 4.11 8.87 2.09
C ALA A 124 3.78 7.50 2.70
N THR A 125 4.61 7.00 3.60
CA THR A 125 4.41 5.72 4.28
C THR A 125 3.88 5.97 5.67
N HIS A 126 2.71 5.41 5.97
CA HIS A 126 2.01 5.63 7.23
C HIS A 126 2.78 5.03 8.41
N GLU A 127 2.72 5.69 9.56
CA GLU A 127 3.44 5.26 10.76
C GLU A 127 3.06 3.85 11.22
N GLU A 128 1.85 3.38 10.91
CA GLU A 128 1.41 2.03 11.28
C GLU A 128 2.25 0.93 10.62
N THR A 129 2.98 1.25 9.55
CA THR A 129 3.93 0.33 8.95
C THR A 129 4.96 -0.14 9.98
N LEU A 130 5.28 0.70 10.96
CA LEU A 130 6.27 0.38 11.99
C LEU A 130 5.86 -0.76 12.89
N GLN A 131 4.60 -1.18 12.88
CA GLN A 131 4.17 -2.38 13.59
C GLN A 131 4.73 -3.65 12.96
N ILE A 132 5.07 -3.61 11.68
CA ILE A 132 5.51 -4.76 10.89
C ILE A 132 6.98 -4.63 10.51
N VAL A 133 7.41 -3.44 10.10
CA VAL A 133 8.75 -3.20 9.54
C VAL A 133 9.44 -2.12 10.37
N SER A 134 10.70 -2.35 10.75
CA SER A 134 11.47 -1.35 11.48
C SER A 134 11.82 -0.17 10.58
N LEU A 135 11.94 1.01 11.17
CA LEU A 135 12.37 2.20 10.43
C LEU A 135 13.74 2.00 9.80
N GLU A 136 14.63 1.30 10.50
CA GLU A 136 15.97 1.02 10.01
C GLU A 136 15.93 0.26 8.68
N ILE A 137 15.06 -0.73 8.55
CA ILE A 137 14.90 -1.47 7.31
C ILE A 137 14.29 -0.58 6.23
N LEU A 138 13.28 0.20 6.58
CA LEU A 138 12.66 1.12 5.62
C LEU A 138 13.68 2.09 5.05
N GLU A 139 14.57 2.60 5.89
CA GLU A 139 15.60 3.55 5.45
C GLU A 139 16.58 2.96 4.44
N GLN A 140 16.80 1.65 4.50
CA GLN A 140 17.67 0.98 3.54
C GLN A 140 17.08 0.94 2.13
N TYR A 141 15.76 1.11 2.01
CA TYR A 141 15.05 1.03 0.73
C TYR A 141 14.46 2.37 0.32
N THR A 142 14.94 3.46 0.89
CA THR A 142 14.41 4.80 0.58
C THR A 142 14.53 5.10 -0.92
N ALA A 143 13.41 5.54 -1.47
CA ALA A 143 13.34 5.90 -2.88
C ALA A 143 14.11 7.21 -3.17
#